data_9ecf6bd6f47069338d4d5dcd6a29cc21
#
_entry.id   9ecf6bd6f47069338d4d5dcd6a29cc21
#
_cell.length_a   1.000
_cell.length_b   1.000
_cell.length_c   1.000
_cell.angle_alpha   90.00
_cell.angle_beta   90.00
_cell.angle_gamma   90.00
#
_symmetry.space_group_name_H-M   'P 1'
#
loop_
_entity.id
_entity.type
_entity.pdbx_description
1 polymer ?
#
loop_
_entity_poly.entity_id
_entity_poly.type
_entity_poly.pdbx_seq_one_letter_code
_entity_poly.pdbx_strand_id
1 'polypeptide(L)'
;MKISFGNLYPSTLGFETVLRDIEALMENSIESVHEKFPPHNIIKHNETSYSVELAVAGFNQSDIDVTVKDGLLIIKGDKSKDDTNIQYLHKGISNRSFTKTIRLADTIEVKGADLESGVLKIALENIIPESKKPKKNWD
;
A
#
# COMPACT_ATOMS: atom_id res chain seq x y z
N MET A 1 15.25 -0.86 -9.65
CA MET A 1 14.71 -0.72 -8.29
C MET A 1 14.21 -2.06 -7.81
N LYS A 2 14.40 -2.32 -6.56
CA LYS A 2 13.98 -3.57 -5.97
C LYS A 2 12.81 -3.35 -5.02
N ILE A 3 11.70 -4.00 -5.28
CA ILE A 3 10.57 -3.97 -4.38
C ILE A 3 10.68 -5.20 -3.50
N SER A 4 10.51 -5.03 -2.21
CA SER A 4 10.60 -6.15 -1.28
C SER A 4 9.28 -6.34 -0.56
N PHE A 5 8.67 -7.47 -0.76
CA PHE A 5 7.49 -7.87 -0.01
C PHE A 5 7.84 -8.64 1.27
N GLY A 6 9.14 -8.88 1.51
CA GLY A 6 9.54 -9.63 2.67
C GLY A 6 9.02 -9.05 3.97
N ASN A 7 8.94 -7.73 4.04
CA ASN A 7 8.43 -7.06 5.23
C ASN A 7 6.92 -7.12 5.37
N LEU A 8 6.21 -7.51 4.31
CA LEU A 8 4.76 -7.60 4.32
C LEU A 8 4.27 -8.92 4.88
N TYR A 9 5.09 -9.96 4.83
CA TYR A 9 4.71 -11.30 5.22
C TYR A 9 5.69 -11.85 6.23
N PRO A 10 5.82 -11.21 7.38
CA PRO A 10 6.84 -11.62 8.35
C PRO A 10 6.61 -13.02 8.91
N SER A 11 5.37 -13.52 8.81
CA SER A 11 5.04 -14.84 9.34
C SER A 11 5.19 -15.96 8.32
N THR A 12 5.54 -15.64 7.08
CA THR A 12 5.64 -16.64 6.00
C THR A 12 7.09 -16.81 5.59
N LEU A 13 7.85 -17.50 6.42
CA LEU A 13 9.26 -17.76 6.14
C LEU A 13 9.39 -18.59 4.86
N GLY A 14 10.30 -18.18 4.00
CA GLY A 14 10.50 -18.83 2.70
C GLY A 14 9.63 -18.28 1.60
N PHE A 15 8.47 -17.77 1.94
CA PHE A 15 7.60 -17.16 0.95
C PHE A 15 8.15 -15.84 0.45
N GLU A 16 8.92 -15.16 1.29
CA GLU A 16 9.56 -13.90 0.92
C GLU A 16 10.48 -14.04 -0.28
N THR A 17 11.22 -15.14 -0.36
CA THR A 17 12.10 -15.37 -1.50
C THR A 17 11.30 -15.53 -2.79
N VAL A 18 10.21 -16.27 -2.73
CA VAL A 18 9.32 -16.44 -3.88
C VAL A 18 8.76 -15.11 -4.33
N LEU A 19 8.33 -14.29 -3.39
CA LEU A 19 7.79 -12.97 -3.71
C LEU A 19 8.84 -12.07 -4.33
N ARG A 20 10.08 -12.13 -3.85
CA ARG A 20 11.17 -11.35 -4.44
C ARG A 20 11.46 -11.77 -5.86
N ASP A 21 11.40 -13.08 -6.13
CA ASP A 21 11.62 -13.58 -7.47
C ASP A 21 10.51 -13.12 -8.42
N ILE A 22 9.28 -13.13 -7.94
CA ILE A 22 8.14 -12.64 -8.72
C ILE A 22 8.30 -11.15 -8.97
N GLU A 23 8.68 -10.39 -7.95
CA GLU A 23 8.91 -8.96 -8.10
C GLU A 23 9.98 -8.65 -9.13
N ALA A 24 11.08 -9.40 -9.09
CA ALA A 24 12.17 -9.20 -10.04
C ALA A 24 11.70 -9.44 -11.46
N LEU A 25 10.86 -10.45 -11.68
CA LEU A 25 10.28 -10.69 -12.98
C LEU A 25 9.34 -9.57 -13.41
N MET A 26 8.55 -9.05 -12.47
CA MET A 26 7.62 -7.97 -12.76
C MET A 26 8.35 -6.65 -13.02
N GLU A 27 9.46 -6.41 -12.34
CA GLU A 27 10.25 -5.20 -12.57
C GLU A 27 10.86 -5.19 -13.96
N ASN A 28 11.15 -6.34 -14.51
CA ASN A 28 11.65 -6.43 -15.87
C ASN A 28 10.56 -6.25 -16.91
N SER A 29 9.33 -6.16 -16.47
CA SER A 29 8.17 -5.93 -17.32
C SER A 29 7.89 -4.44 -17.41
N ILE A 30 7.64 -3.95 -18.59
CA ILE A 30 7.36 -2.54 -18.82
C ILE A 30 6.10 -2.12 -18.08
N GLU A 31 5.14 -3.00 -17.97
CA GLU A 31 3.86 -2.72 -17.32
C GLU A 31 4.00 -2.41 -15.85
N SER A 32 4.97 -2.99 -15.18
CA SER A 32 5.16 -2.77 -13.75
C SER A 32 5.53 -1.32 -13.43
N VAL A 33 6.14 -0.61 -14.38
CA VAL A 33 6.50 0.79 -14.19
C VAL A 33 5.26 1.65 -14.11
N HIS A 34 4.24 1.35 -14.89
CA HIS A 34 3.01 2.13 -14.94
C HIS A 34 2.12 1.88 -13.73
N GLU A 35 2.23 0.73 -13.11
CA GLU A 35 1.40 0.36 -11.98
C GLU A 35 1.89 0.93 -10.67
N LYS A 36 3.02 1.62 -10.68
CA LYS A 36 3.62 2.14 -9.46
C LYS A 36 3.12 3.51 -9.05
N PHE A 37 2.20 4.07 -9.79
CA PHE A 37 1.63 5.34 -9.41
C PHE A 37 0.39 5.13 -8.55
N PRO A 38 0.26 5.83 -7.44
CA PRO A 38 1.25 6.72 -6.84
C PRO A 38 2.34 5.94 -6.12
N PRO A 39 3.53 6.54 -5.96
CA PRO A 39 4.57 5.91 -5.15
C PRO A 39 4.07 5.65 -3.75
N HIS A 40 4.49 4.54 -3.17
CA HIS A 40 4.03 4.18 -1.83
C HIS A 40 5.16 3.56 -1.01
N ASN A 41 5.00 3.65 0.29
CA ASN A 41 5.84 2.98 1.26
C ASN A 41 4.98 2.02 2.05
N ILE A 42 5.56 0.91 2.47
CA ILE A 42 4.93 0.02 3.43
C ILE A 42 5.89 -0.10 4.59
N ILE A 43 5.41 0.26 5.77
CA ILE A 43 6.25 0.40 6.96
C ILE A 43 5.80 -0.59 8.01
N LYS A 44 6.76 -1.30 8.59
CA LYS A 44 6.52 -2.13 9.76
C LYS A 44 7.00 -1.39 10.98
N HIS A 45 6.10 -1.06 11.88
CA HIS A 45 6.45 -0.35 13.10
C HIS A 45 6.85 -1.31 14.21
N ASN A 46 6.15 -2.42 14.32
CA ASN A 46 6.45 -3.51 15.25
C ASN A 46 5.76 -4.77 14.74
N GLU A 47 5.73 -5.81 15.55
CA GLU A 47 5.20 -7.10 15.10
C GLU A 47 3.72 -7.06 14.73
N THR A 48 2.98 -6.08 15.23
CA THR A 48 1.54 -6.01 14.97
C THR A 48 1.10 -4.74 14.25
N SER A 49 1.97 -3.75 14.11
CA SER A 49 1.58 -2.45 13.54
C SER A 49 2.33 -2.18 12.24
N TYR A 50 1.56 -1.82 11.23
CA TYR A 50 2.09 -1.47 9.92
C TYR A 50 1.41 -0.21 9.42
N SER A 51 2.01 0.43 8.44
CA SER A 51 1.35 1.51 7.73
C SER A 51 1.70 1.50 6.26
N VAL A 52 0.78 2.01 5.46
CA VAL A 52 0.99 2.24 4.04
C VAL A 52 0.94 3.75 3.83
N GLU A 53 1.91 4.26 3.12
CA GLU A 53 1.98 5.68 2.78
C GLU A 53 1.96 5.85 1.28
N LEU A 54 1.07 6.70 0.78
CA LEU A 54 1.00 7.02 -0.64
C LEU A 54 1.29 8.50 -0.86
N ALA A 55 2.15 8.80 -1.81
CA ALA A 55 2.42 10.18 -2.19
C ALA A 55 1.28 10.67 -3.09
N VAL A 56 0.39 11.47 -2.53
CA VAL A 56 -0.81 11.93 -3.22
C VAL A 56 -0.93 13.45 -3.19
N ALA A 57 0.19 14.11 -3.42
CA ALA A 57 0.22 15.58 -3.45
C ALA A 57 -0.79 16.08 -4.49
N GLY A 58 -1.57 17.06 -4.11
CA GLY A 58 -2.58 17.64 -4.99
C GLY A 58 -3.96 16.99 -4.90
N PHE A 59 -4.08 15.88 -4.17
CA PHE A 59 -5.38 15.28 -3.90
C PHE A 59 -5.94 15.80 -2.58
N ASN A 60 -7.23 16.04 -2.57
CA ASN A 60 -7.96 16.34 -1.33
C ASN A 60 -8.46 15.05 -0.73
N GLN A 61 -8.78 15.10 0.56
CA GLN A 61 -9.31 13.93 1.24
C GLN A 61 -10.59 13.42 0.55
N SER A 62 -11.40 14.32 0.04
CA SER A 62 -12.63 13.96 -0.66
C SER A 62 -12.37 13.27 -2.00
N ASP A 63 -11.17 13.37 -2.55
CA ASP A 63 -10.81 12.73 -3.81
C ASP A 63 -10.39 11.29 -3.63
N ILE A 64 -10.19 10.85 -2.39
CA ILE A 64 -9.58 9.56 -2.09
C ILE A 64 -10.58 8.66 -1.39
N ASP A 65 -10.62 7.41 -1.83
CA ASP A 65 -11.47 6.39 -1.25
C ASP A 65 -10.61 5.19 -0.85
N VAL A 66 -10.77 4.73 0.38
CA VAL A 66 -10.02 3.59 0.91
C VAL A 66 -11.02 2.53 1.33
N THR A 67 -10.94 1.36 0.72
CA THR A 67 -11.85 0.26 1.02
C THR A 67 -11.06 -1.04 1.21
N VAL A 68 -11.65 -1.94 1.99
CA VAL A 68 -11.13 -3.30 2.13
C VAL A 68 -12.22 -4.24 1.66
N LYS A 69 -11.88 -5.10 0.71
CA LYS A 69 -12.82 -6.06 0.17
C LYS A 69 -12.08 -7.32 -0.24
N ASP A 70 -12.55 -8.46 0.23
CA ASP A 70 -12.01 -9.76 -0.14
C ASP A 70 -10.51 -9.88 0.09
N GLY A 71 -10.04 -9.34 1.21
CA GLY A 71 -8.62 -9.39 1.55
C GLY A 71 -7.76 -8.42 0.76
N LEU A 72 -8.38 -7.46 0.09
CA LEU A 72 -7.66 -6.46 -0.68
C LEU A 72 -7.89 -5.08 -0.09
N LEU A 73 -6.82 -4.33 0.07
CA LEU A 73 -6.87 -2.92 0.39
C LEU A 73 -6.88 -2.17 -0.94
N ILE A 74 -7.96 -1.49 -1.21
CA ILE A 74 -8.16 -0.79 -2.47
C ILE A 74 -8.18 0.70 -2.20
N ILE A 75 -7.27 1.42 -2.82
CA ILE A 75 -7.14 2.86 -2.65
C ILE A 75 -7.37 3.52 -4.00
N LYS A 76 -8.39 4.33 -4.09
CA LYS A 76 -8.73 5.03 -5.32
C LYS A 76 -8.57 6.52 -5.11
N GLY A 77 -7.95 7.17 -6.08
CA GLY A 77 -7.90 8.61 -6.15
C GLY A 77 -8.55 9.05 -7.45
N ASP A 78 -9.45 10.01 -7.36
CA ASP A 78 -10.15 10.51 -8.53
C ASP A 78 -10.01 12.02 -8.62
N LYS A 79 -9.28 12.46 -9.63
CA LYS A 79 -9.17 13.88 -9.98
C LYS A 79 -10.04 14.12 -11.18
N SER A 80 -11.22 14.61 -10.93
CA SER A 80 -12.25 14.72 -11.93
C SER A 80 -12.00 15.79 -12.99
N LYS A 81 -11.08 16.72 -12.75
CA LYS A 81 -10.83 17.79 -13.70
C LYS A 81 -9.36 18.20 -13.73
N ASP A 82 -8.79 18.20 -14.92
CA ASP A 82 -7.55 18.90 -15.16
C ASP A 82 -7.87 20.38 -15.40
N ASP A 83 -7.03 21.25 -14.87
CA ASP A 83 -7.14 22.66 -15.16
C ASP A 83 -6.55 22.91 -16.55
N THR A 84 -7.42 23.07 -17.54
CA THR A 84 -6.99 23.28 -18.91
C THR A 84 -6.37 24.65 -19.15
N ASN A 85 -6.43 25.54 -18.15
CA ASN A 85 -5.84 26.87 -18.25
C ASN A 85 -4.38 26.89 -17.85
N ILE A 86 -3.87 25.79 -17.33
CA ILE A 86 -2.46 25.71 -16.91
C ILE A 86 -1.62 25.25 -18.08
N GLN A 87 -0.59 26.03 -18.37
CA GLN A 87 0.41 25.64 -19.37
C GLN A 87 1.68 25.22 -18.65
N TYR A 88 1.97 23.93 -18.68
CA TYR A 88 3.18 23.40 -18.05
C TYR A 88 4.35 23.50 -19.00
N LEU A 89 5.45 24.08 -18.54
CA LEU A 89 6.72 23.97 -19.25
C LEU A 89 7.39 22.63 -18.97
N HIS A 90 7.11 22.10 -17.80
CA HIS A 90 7.52 20.75 -17.41
C HIS A 90 6.50 20.23 -16.40
N LYS A 91 6.04 19.02 -16.61
CA LYS A 91 5.08 18.41 -15.70
C LYS A 91 5.68 17.13 -15.12
N GLY A 92 6.17 17.23 -13.88
CA GLY A 92 6.75 16.09 -13.18
C GLY A 92 5.83 15.50 -12.13
N ILE A 93 4.83 16.28 -11.68
CA ILE A 93 3.87 15.79 -10.68
C ILE A 93 2.60 15.38 -11.41
N SER A 94 2.25 14.11 -11.27
CA SER A 94 1.06 13.57 -11.90
C SER A 94 -0.10 13.58 -10.91
N ASN A 95 -1.19 14.22 -11.28
CA ASN A 95 -2.42 14.26 -10.48
C ASN A 95 -3.51 13.41 -11.14
N ARG A 96 -3.12 12.35 -11.80
CA ARG A 96 -4.07 11.50 -12.51
C ARG A 96 -4.81 10.58 -11.54
N SER A 97 -6.00 10.17 -11.94
CA SER A 97 -6.77 9.18 -11.20
C SER A 97 -6.02 7.86 -11.14
N PHE A 98 -6.17 7.13 -10.05
CA PHE A 98 -5.47 5.88 -9.86
C PHE A 98 -6.32 4.90 -9.06
N THR A 99 -5.96 3.64 -9.17
CA THR A 99 -6.46 2.58 -8.30
C THR A 99 -5.25 1.77 -7.84
N LYS A 100 -5.02 1.74 -6.54
CA LYS A 100 -3.92 1.00 -5.95
C LYS A 100 -4.50 -0.14 -5.13
N THR A 101 -4.01 -1.34 -5.36
CA THR A 101 -4.52 -2.54 -4.68
C THR A 101 -3.37 -3.22 -3.96
N ILE A 102 -3.57 -3.51 -2.68
CA ILE A 102 -2.59 -4.20 -1.85
C ILE A 102 -3.28 -5.37 -1.19
N ARG A 103 -2.70 -6.57 -1.35
CA ARG A 103 -3.26 -7.76 -0.74
C ARG A 103 -2.91 -7.79 0.75
N LEU A 104 -3.92 -8.04 1.56
CA LEU A 104 -3.76 -8.14 3.01
C LEU A 104 -3.89 -9.59 3.45
N ALA A 105 -3.11 -9.98 4.44
CA ALA A 105 -3.32 -11.26 5.11
C ALA A 105 -4.64 -11.23 5.88
N ASP A 106 -5.20 -12.39 6.15
CA ASP A 106 -6.52 -12.51 6.79
C ASP A 106 -6.59 -11.81 8.14
N THR A 107 -5.46 -11.69 8.83
CA THR A 107 -5.41 -11.13 10.17
C THR A 107 -5.16 -9.63 10.19
N ILE A 108 -4.97 -9.01 9.04
CA ILE A 108 -4.69 -7.57 8.95
C ILE A 108 -5.99 -6.79 8.89
N GLU A 109 -6.09 -5.79 9.76
CA GLU A 109 -7.22 -4.85 9.75
C GLU A 109 -6.74 -3.44 9.52
N VAL A 110 -7.55 -2.67 8.82
CA VAL A 110 -7.32 -1.23 8.65
C VAL A 110 -7.85 -0.51 9.87
N LYS A 111 -6.99 0.25 10.54
CA LYS A 111 -7.36 0.99 11.75
C LYS A 111 -7.73 2.42 11.48
N GLY A 112 -7.26 2.99 10.40
CA GLY A 112 -7.60 4.35 10.05
C GLY A 112 -6.80 4.82 8.86
N ALA A 113 -7.19 5.95 8.34
CA ALA A 113 -6.49 6.59 7.23
C ALA A 113 -6.50 8.09 7.48
N ASP A 114 -5.41 8.74 7.13
CA ASP A 114 -5.25 10.17 7.33
C ASP A 114 -4.43 10.75 6.18
N LEU A 115 -4.81 11.95 5.76
CA LEU A 115 -4.11 12.67 4.71
C LEU A 115 -3.43 13.87 5.33
N GLU A 116 -2.11 13.86 5.32
CA GLU A 116 -1.33 14.94 5.92
C GLU A 116 -0.11 15.24 5.05
N SER A 117 0.10 16.50 4.78
CA SER A 117 1.28 16.98 4.04
C SER A 117 1.44 16.29 2.68
N GLY A 118 0.35 15.99 2.00
CA GLY A 118 0.39 15.35 0.69
C GLY A 118 0.65 13.86 0.72
N VAL A 119 0.63 13.26 1.91
CA VAL A 119 0.85 11.82 2.07
C VAL A 119 -0.38 11.20 2.72
N LEU A 120 -0.92 10.19 2.07
CA LEU A 120 -2.00 9.39 2.65
C LEU A 120 -1.36 8.31 3.49
N LYS A 121 -1.71 8.28 4.77
CA LYS A 121 -1.20 7.27 5.70
C LYS A 121 -2.34 6.37 6.12
N ILE A 122 -2.16 5.08 5.93
CA ILE A 122 -3.17 4.09 6.29
C ILE A 122 -2.56 3.19 7.36
N ALA A 123 -3.18 3.19 8.54
CA ALA A 123 -2.71 2.39 9.66
C ALA A 123 -3.32 1.00 9.59
N LEU A 124 -2.47 0.01 9.72
CA LEU A 124 -2.87 -1.40 9.68
C LEU A 124 -2.40 -2.08 10.94
N GLU A 125 -3.17 -3.07 11.37
CA GLU A 125 -2.82 -3.86 12.54
C GLU A 125 -3.02 -5.33 12.25
N ASN A 126 -2.05 -6.13 12.66
CA ASN A 126 -2.15 -7.58 12.56
C ASN A 126 -2.80 -8.08 13.84
N ILE A 127 -4.05 -8.50 13.73
CA ILE A 127 -4.83 -9.01 14.85
C ILE A 127 -4.75 -10.52 14.82
N ILE A 128 -3.94 -11.06 15.73
CA ILE A 128 -3.75 -12.50 15.81
C ILE A 128 -4.83 -13.05 16.75
N PRO A 129 -5.72 -13.91 16.25
CA PRO A 129 -6.73 -14.51 17.10
C PRO A 129 -6.11 -15.29 18.25
N GLU A 130 -6.78 -15.31 19.39
CA GLU A 130 -6.27 -16.00 20.57
C GLU A 130 -5.93 -17.45 20.28
N SER A 131 -6.75 -18.10 19.46
CA SER A 131 -6.53 -19.49 19.09
C SER A 131 -5.29 -19.74 18.27
N LYS A 132 -4.71 -18.69 17.65
CA LYS A 132 -3.52 -18.81 16.82
C LYS A 132 -2.27 -18.29 17.49
N LYS A 133 -2.40 -17.74 18.70
CA LYS A 133 -1.23 -17.27 19.44
C LYS A 133 -0.47 -18.45 20.00
N PRO A 134 0.86 -18.38 20.07
CA PRO A 134 1.63 -19.41 20.71
C PRO A 134 1.19 -19.59 22.17
N LYS A 135 1.03 -20.82 22.58
CA LYS A 135 0.65 -21.13 23.95
C LYS A 135 1.84 -21.71 24.67
N LYS A 136 1.96 -21.35 25.93
CA LYS A 136 2.98 -21.94 26.78
C LYS A 136 2.49 -23.31 27.22
N ASN A 137 3.29 -24.33 26.94
CA ASN A 137 2.87 -25.71 27.16
C ASN A 137 2.99 -26.18 28.60
N TRP A 138 3.65 -25.43 29.42
CA TRP A 138 3.84 -25.83 30.82
C TRP A 138 2.76 -25.26 31.74
N ASP A 139 1.83 -24.55 31.23
CA ASP A 139 0.78 -23.93 32.04
C ASP A 139 -0.36 -24.92 32.33
#